data_72f1301b390044d4d5910a71e056d120
#
_entry.id   72f1301b390044d4d5910a71e056d120
#
_cell.length_a   1.000
_cell.length_b   1.000
_cell.length_c   1.000
_cell.angle_alpha   90.00
_cell.angle_beta   90.00
_cell.angle_gamma   90.00
#
_symmetry.space_group_name_H-M   'P 1'
#
loop_
_entity.id
_entity.type
_entity.pdbx_description
1 polymer ?
#
loop_
_entity_poly.entity_id
_entity_poly.type
_entity_poly.pdbx_seq_one_letter_code
_entity_poly.pdbx_strand_id
1 'polypeptide(L)'
;MESILKAAGLKKYYGSGDAQVRALDGVDLEVQRGTFTAIIGTSGSGKSTLLNMLGGLDTPTEGSVRISGTELAGLDREQATIFRRKQIGFVFQNYNLIPVLTVWENIVFPLSLDGQRPDRSFIMKVVKLLGLEGKLDSLPGHLSGGQQQRVAIARALAAKPAIILADEPTGNLDSRTSDDVMGLLQMSSREF
;
A
#
# COMPACT_ATOMS: atom_id res chain seq x y z
N MET A 1 3.34 -13.20 19.04
CA MET A 1 2.56 -12.23 18.24
C MET A 1 2.13 -12.91 16.95
N GLU A 2 0.97 -12.58 16.42
CA GLU A 2 0.47 -13.19 15.19
C GLU A 2 1.19 -12.60 13.97
N SER A 3 1.70 -13.45 13.07
CA SER A 3 2.29 -13.02 11.80
C SER A 3 1.18 -12.59 10.84
N ILE A 4 1.23 -11.34 10.37
CA ILE A 4 0.26 -10.82 9.40
C ILE A 4 0.70 -11.06 7.97
N LEU A 5 2.00 -11.08 7.71
CA LEU A 5 2.59 -11.35 6.41
C LEU A 5 3.78 -12.30 6.58
N LYS A 6 3.85 -13.29 5.68
CA LYS A 6 5.00 -14.19 5.56
C LYS A 6 5.33 -14.42 4.09
N ALA A 7 6.56 -14.13 3.71
CA ALA A 7 7.15 -14.50 2.43
C ALA A 7 8.24 -15.55 2.69
N ALA A 8 8.30 -16.59 1.87
CA ALA A 8 9.27 -17.67 2.01
C ALA A 8 9.92 -18.01 0.66
N GLY A 9 11.25 -17.96 0.61
CA GLY A 9 12.07 -18.31 -0.54
C GLY A 9 11.73 -17.52 -1.80
N LEU A 10 11.31 -16.24 -1.64
CA LEU A 10 10.70 -15.46 -2.71
C LEU A 10 11.73 -15.11 -3.79
N LYS A 11 11.49 -15.55 -5.04
CA LYS A 11 12.31 -15.21 -6.20
C LYS A 11 11.49 -14.49 -7.26
N LYS A 12 12.09 -13.53 -7.93
CA LYS A 12 11.53 -12.90 -9.11
C LYS A 12 12.62 -12.64 -10.14
N TYR A 13 12.49 -13.30 -11.28
CA TYR A 13 13.40 -13.18 -12.41
C TYR A 13 12.64 -12.60 -13.61
N TYR A 14 13.21 -11.58 -14.24
CA TYR A 14 12.69 -10.97 -15.45
C TYR A 14 13.59 -11.31 -16.63
N GLY A 15 13.02 -11.51 -17.81
CA GLY A 15 13.76 -11.88 -19.01
C GLY A 15 14.16 -13.37 -19.02
N SER A 16 15.02 -13.76 -19.98
CA SER A 16 15.50 -15.12 -20.16
C SER A 16 16.91 -15.12 -20.70
N GLY A 17 17.64 -16.24 -20.51
CA GLY A 17 19.03 -16.41 -20.99
C GLY A 17 19.97 -15.37 -20.40
N ASP A 18 20.88 -14.82 -21.21
CA ASP A 18 21.91 -13.87 -20.78
C ASP A 18 21.36 -12.51 -20.35
N ALA A 19 20.11 -12.18 -20.71
CA ALA A 19 19.44 -10.96 -20.32
C ALA A 19 18.55 -11.11 -19.07
N GLN A 20 18.66 -12.23 -18.35
CA GLN A 20 17.88 -12.46 -17.12
C GLN A 20 18.34 -11.55 -16.00
N VAL A 21 17.39 -10.79 -15.42
CA VAL A 21 17.58 -9.99 -14.21
C VAL A 21 16.94 -10.69 -13.01
N ARG A 22 17.73 -11.03 -12.01
CA ARG A 22 17.29 -11.60 -10.75
C ARG A 22 16.96 -10.46 -9.77
N ALA A 23 15.75 -9.97 -9.84
CA ALA A 23 15.30 -8.86 -9.00
C ALA A 23 15.10 -9.24 -7.53
N LEU A 24 14.69 -10.48 -7.28
CA LEU A 24 14.65 -11.13 -5.96
C LEU A 24 15.22 -12.54 -6.09
N ASP A 25 16.08 -12.97 -5.16
CA ASP A 25 16.74 -14.28 -5.22
C ASP A 25 16.76 -14.97 -3.85
N GLY A 26 15.61 -15.48 -3.43
CA GLY A 26 15.45 -16.24 -2.18
C GLY A 26 15.21 -15.37 -0.94
N VAL A 27 14.28 -14.41 -1.01
CA VAL A 27 13.97 -13.52 0.10
C VAL A 27 12.96 -14.17 1.05
N ASP A 28 13.31 -14.19 2.34
CA ASP A 28 12.41 -14.54 3.44
C ASP A 28 12.07 -13.28 4.23
N LEU A 29 10.79 -13.08 4.56
CA LEU A 29 10.32 -11.95 5.35
C LEU A 29 9.12 -12.36 6.18
N GLU A 30 9.12 -11.98 7.45
CA GLU A 30 7.97 -12.13 8.32
C GLU A 30 7.66 -10.80 9.02
N VAL A 31 6.40 -10.37 8.96
CA VAL A 31 5.91 -9.13 9.58
C VAL A 31 4.83 -9.48 10.58
N GLN A 32 4.97 -8.97 11.81
CA GLN A 32 4.00 -9.18 12.88
C GLN A 32 2.86 -8.16 12.78
N ARG A 33 1.67 -8.54 13.23
CA ARG A 33 0.51 -7.64 13.29
C ARG A 33 0.81 -6.41 14.17
N GLY A 34 0.43 -5.23 13.71
CA GLY A 34 0.60 -3.97 14.45
C GLY A 34 2.03 -3.44 14.48
N THR A 35 2.94 -3.98 13.64
CA THR A 35 4.30 -3.45 13.54
C THR A 35 4.46 -2.53 12.33
N PHE A 36 5.32 -1.53 12.49
CA PHE A 36 5.81 -0.70 11.39
C PHE A 36 7.18 -1.21 10.96
N THR A 37 7.30 -1.69 9.72
CA THR A 37 8.53 -2.28 9.18
C THR A 37 9.05 -1.43 8.02
N ALA A 38 10.32 -1.03 8.06
CA ALA A 38 10.98 -0.33 6.96
C ALA A 38 11.93 -1.27 6.21
N ILE A 39 11.77 -1.33 4.88
CA ILE A 39 12.68 -2.04 3.98
C ILE A 39 13.64 -1.01 3.38
N ILE A 40 14.91 -1.10 3.72
CA ILE A 40 15.94 -0.16 3.28
C ILE A 40 16.92 -0.83 2.31
N GLY A 41 17.46 -0.04 1.38
CA GLY A 41 18.42 -0.51 0.38
C GLY A 41 18.66 0.54 -0.70
N THR A 42 19.71 0.37 -1.49
CA THR A 42 20.05 1.25 -2.60
C THR A 42 19.00 1.21 -3.72
N SER A 43 19.02 2.19 -4.63
CA SER A 43 18.19 2.14 -5.84
C SER A 43 18.53 0.88 -6.65
N GLY A 44 17.50 0.21 -7.19
CA GLY A 44 17.67 -1.03 -7.96
C GLY A 44 17.85 -2.29 -7.11
N SER A 45 17.83 -2.23 -5.76
CA SER A 45 18.00 -3.42 -4.89
C SER A 45 16.76 -4.33 -4.80
N GLY A 46 15.71 -4.08 -5.58
CA GLY A 46 14.52 -4.94 -5.64
C GLY A 46 13.39 -4.57 -4.65
N LYS A 47 13.46 -3.44 -3.92
CA LYS A 47 12.43 -3.05 -2.94
C LYS A 47 11.03 -2.97 -3.51
N SER A 48 10.84 -2.24 -4.61
CA SER A 48 9.52 -2.12 -5.28
C SER A 48 9.06 -3.46 -5.85
N THR A 49 10.01 -4.28 -6.37
CA THR A 49 9.70 -5.64 -6.80
C THR A 49 9.20 -6.49 -5.62
N LEU A 50 9.87 -6.41 -4.47
CA LEU A 50 9.43 -7.11 -3.27
C LEU A 50 8.02 -6.66 -2.86
N LEU A 51 7.77 -5.36 -2.78
CA LEU A 51 6.44 -4.84 -2.44
C LEU A 51 5.35 -5.28 -3.43
N ASN A 52 5.68 -5.35 -4.73
CA ASN A 52 4.76 -5.84 -5.76
C ASN A 52 4.43 -7.34 -5.55
N MET A 53 5.42 -8.16 -5.19
CA MET A 53 5.20 -9.58 -4.85
C MET A 53 4.34 -9.70 -3.59
N LEU A 54 4.72 -8.98 -2.51
CA LEU A 54 3.99 -9.00 -1.25
C LEU A 54 2.53 -8.53 -1.42
N GLY A 55 2.31 -7.57 -2.32
CA GLY A 55 0.98 -7.05 -2.62
C GLY A 55 0.19 -7.85 -3.66
N GLY A 56 0.77 -8.91 -4.24
CA GLY A 56 0.13 -9.68 -5.30
C GLY A 56 -0.16 -8.85 -6.56
N LEU A 57 0.62 -7.79 -6.81
CA LEU A 57 0.55 -7.00 -8.05
C LEU A 57 1.30 -7.67 -9.19
N ASP A 58 2.26 -8.53 -8.85
CA ASP A 58 2.97 -9.39 -9.79
C ASP A 58 3.12 -10.79 -9.16
N THR A 59 3.43 -11.80 -9.96
CA THR A 59 3.57 -13.19 -9.54
C THR A 59 5.03 -13.54 -9.35
N PRO A 60 5.45 -14.15 -8.23
CA PRO A 60 6.81 -14.63 -8.03
C PRO A 60 7.17 -15.74 -9.03
N THR A 61 8.46 -15.85 -9.34
CA THR A 61 9.00 -16.97 -10.12
C THR A 61 9.03 -18.24 -9.27
N GLU A 62 9.41 -18.11 -7.99
CA GLU A 62 9.41 -19.18 -7.00
C GLU A 62 9.12 -18.58 -5.63
N GLY A 63 8.82 -19.45 -4.67
CA GLY A 63 8.49 -19.06 -3.30
C GLY A 63 7.00 -18.74 -3.10
N SER A 64 6.66 -18.25 -1.93
CA SER A 64 5.27 -18.01 -1.54
C SER A 64 5.09 -16.74 -0.73
N VAL A 65 3.88 -16.19 -0.80
CA VAL A 65 3.45 -15.04 0.02
C VAL A 65 2.12 -15.36 0.67
N ARG A 66 2.06 -15.20 1.98
CA ARG A 66 0.84 -15.38 2.78
C ARG A 66 0.52 -14.10 3.55
N ILE A 67 -0.74 -13.65 3.47
CA ILE A 67 -1.25 -12.50 4.23
C ILE A 67 -2.50 -12.91 4.98
N SER A 68 -2.59 -12.61 6.27
CA SER A 68 -3.72 -13.00 7.13
C SER A 68 -4.08 -14.49 7.00
N GLY A 69 -3.08 -15.36 6.88
CA GLY A 69 -3.27 -16.80 6.70
C GLY A 69 -3.61 -17.25 5.29
N THR A 70 -3.91 -16.34 4.35
CA THR A 70 -4.25 -16.66 2.95
C THR A 70 -3.00 -16.68 2.07
N GLU A 71 -2.79 -17.78 1.36
CA GLU A 71 -1.71 -17.94 0.38
C GLU A 71 -2.11 -17.26 -0.94
N LEU A 72 -1.31 -16.30 -1.42
CA LEU A 72 -1.66 -15.53 -2.63
C LEU A 72 -1.59 -16.36 -3.91
N ALA A 73 -0.64 -17.32 -3.99
CA ALA A 73 -0.49 -18.19 -5.16
C ALA A 73 -1.67 -19.15 -5.37
N GLY A 74 -2.48 -19.40 -4.33
CA GLY A 74 -3.68 -20.25 -4.41
C GLY A 74 -4.92 -19.54 -4.94
N LEU A 75 -4.86 -18.21 -5.12
CA LEU A 75 -5.99 -17.41 -5.55
C LEU A 75 -6.04 -17.33 -7.08
N ASP A 76 -7.23 -17.50 -7.65
CA ASP A 76 -7.46 -17.14 -9.05
C ASP A 76 -7.43 -15.61 -9.23
N ARG A 77 -7.50 -15.16 -10.49
CA ARG A 77 -7.37 -13.74 -10.85
C ARG A 77 -8.44 -12.85 -10.19
N GLU A 78 -9.66 -13.34 -10.11
CA GLU A 78 -10.78 -12.61 -9.50
C GLU A 78 -10.63 -12.56 -7.98
N GLN A 79 -10.38 -13.71 -7.36
CA GLN A 79 -10.12 -13.84 -5.93
C GLN A 79 -8.94 -12.96 -5.49
N ALA A 80 -7.84 -12.97 -6.24
CA ALA A 80 -6.67 -12.14 -5.96
C ALA A 80 -7.01 -10.64 -6.04
N THR A 81 -7.86 -10.23 -6.99
CA THR A 81 -8.30 -8.83 -7.13
C THR A 81 -9.18 -8.40 -5.96
N ILE A 82 -10.12 -9.25 -5.54
CA ILE A 82 -10.98 -9.01 -4.38
C ILE A 82 -10.14 -8.98 -3.10
N PHE A 83 -9.21 -9.92 -2.95
CA PHE A 83 -8.32 -10.00 -1.80
C PHE A 83 -7.48 -8.74 -1.64
N ARG A 84 -6.80 -8.29 -2.72
CA ARG A 84 -6.01 -7.05 -2.69
C ARG A 84 -6.84 -5.86 -2.24
N ARG A 85 -8.02 -5.67 -2.82
CA ARG A 85 -8.90 -4.53 -2.53
C ARG A 85 -9.37 -4.50 -1.07
N LYS A 86 -9.55 -5.67 -0.45
CA LYS A 86 -10.05 -5.79 0.93
C LYS A 86 -8.95 -5.88 1.98
N GLN A 87 -7.83 -6.51 1.66
CA GLN A 87 -6.82 -6.86 2.64
C GLN A 87 -5.55 -6.02 2.57
N ILE A 88 -5.32 -5.30 1.45
CA ILE A 88 -4.07 -4.60 1.20
C ILE A 88 -4.33 -3.13 0.85
N GLY A 89 -3.81 -2.22 1.66
CA GLY A 89 -3.75 -0.81 1.32
C GLY A 89 -2.44 -0.50 0.59
N PHE A 90 -2.50 0.12 -0.59
CA PHE A 90 -1.31 0.58 -1.31
C PHE A 90 -1.13 2.07 -1.23
N VAL A 91 0.10 2.51 -0.92
CA VAL A 91 0.56 3.89 -0.99
C VAL A 91 1.74 3.94 -1.94
N PHE A 92 1.61 4.66 -3.05
CA PHE A 92 2.62 4.77 -4.11
C PHE A 92 3.32 6.12 -4.08
N GLN A 93 4.54 6.19 -4.60
CA GLN A 93 5.30 7.41 -4.77
C GLN A 93 4.55 8.49 -5.57
N ASN A 94 3.83 8.11 -6.62
CA ASN A 94 3.08 9.01 -7.50
C ASN A 94 1.63 9.22 -7.08
N TYR A 95 1.28 8.94 -5.81
CA TYR A 95 -0.06 9.11 -5.21
C TYR A 95 -1.16 8.29 -5.92
N ASN A 96 -1.16 8.19 -7.23
CA ASN A 96 -2.15 7.49 -8.08
C ASN A 96 -3.60 7.88 -7.73
N LEU A 97 -3.84 9.19 -7.53
CA LEU A 97 -5.19 9.72 -7.35
C LEU A 97 -5.89 9.84 -8.70
N ILE A 98 -7.20 9.62 -8.70
CA ILE A 98 -8.03 9.80 -9.88
C ILE A 98 -8.33 11.30 -10.00
N PRO A 99 -7.84 12.00 -11.05
CA PRO A 99 -7.81 13.47 -11.09
C PRO A 99 -9.19 14.12 -11.19
N VAL A 100 -10.17 13.39 -11.70
CA VAL A 100 -11.57 13.86 -11.87
C VAL A 100 -12.46 13.60 -10.66
N LEU A 101 -11.96 12.88 -9.66
CA LEU A 101 -12.65 12.61 -8.42
C LEU A 101 -12.16 13.56 -7.32
N THR A 102 -13.06 14.00 -6.47
CA THR A 102 -12.74 14.78 -5.27
C THR A 102 -11.88 13.96 -4.30
N VAL A 103 -11.36 14.60 -3.27
CA VAL A 103 -10.65 13.93 -2.17
C VAL A 103 -11.52 12.87 -1.52
N TRP A 104 -12.77 13.19 -1.18
CA TRP A 104 -13.71 12.24 -0.60
C TRP A 104 -13.92 11.03 -1.51
N GLU A 105 -14.21 11.27 -2.79
CA GLU A 105 -14.44 10.21 -3.76
C GLU A 105 -13.20 9.32 -3.96
N ASN A 106 -12.00 9.91 -4.02
CA ASN A 106 -10.76 9.14 -4.06
C ASN A 106 -10.59 8.23 -2.84
N ILE A 107 -10.89 8.75 -1.62
CA ILE A 107 -10.77 7.99 -0.38
C ILE A 107 -11.74 6.79 -0.37
N VAL A 108 -13.00 6.99 -0.77
CA VAL A 108 -14.02 5.94 -0.73
C VAL A 108 -14.05 5.05 -1.97
N PHE A 109 -13.28 5.36 -3.00
CA PHE A 109 -13.30 4.67 -4.28
C PHE A 109 -13.13 3.14 -4.16
N PRO A 110 -12.17 2.60 -3.36
CA PRO A 110 -12.02 1.14 -3.21
C PRO A 110 -13.28 0.47 -2.65
N LEU A 111 -14.01 1.13 -1.75
CA LEU A 111 -15.25 0.63 -1.17
C LEU A 111 -16.39 0.64 -2.20
N SER A 112 -16.43 1.69 -3.04
CA SER A 112 -17.44 1.82 -4.09
C SER A 112 -17.32 0.70 -5.13
N LEU A 113 -16.11 0.23 -5.44
CA LEU A 113 -15.88 -0.90 -6.35
C LEU A 113 -16.44 -2.22 -5.81
N ASP A 114 -16.57 -2.36 -4.48
CA ASP A 114 -17.18 -3.52 -3.82
C ASP A 114 -18.68 -3.33 -3.53
N GLY A 115 -19.28 -2.22 -3.92
CA GLY A 115 -20.66 -1.88 -3.55
C GLY A 115 -20.85 -1.66 -2.04
N GLN A 116 -19.75 -1.47 -1.29
CA GLN A 116 -19.79 -1.28 0.15
C GLN A 116 -20.17 0.16 0.49
N ARG A 117 -20.96 0.34 1.54
CA ARG A 117 -21.22 1.66 2.09
C ARG A 117 -20.02 2.10 2.95
N PRO A 118 -19.50 3.32 2.73
CA PRO A 118 -18.40 3.84 3.54
C PRO A 118 -18.82 3.97 5.02
N ASP A 119 -18.00 3.47 5.93
CA ASP A 119 -18.09 3.81 7.35
C ASP A 119 -17.63 5.26 7.54
N ARG A 120 -18.58 6.19 7.41
CA ARG A 120 -18.28 7.63 7.45
C ARG A 120 -17.62 8.04 8.76
N SER A 121 -18.01 7.43 9.89
CA SER A 121 -17.42 7.74 11.20
C SER A 121 -15.93 7.39 11.23
N PHE A 122 -15.59 6.19 10.77
CA PHE A 122 -14.19 5.77 10.68
C PHE A 122 -13.39 6.62 9.70
N ILE A 123 -13.92 6.85 8.49
CA ILE A 123 -13.21 7.64 7.46
C ILE A 123 -12.98 9.07 7.95
N MET A 124 -13.94 9.69 8.64
CA MET A 124 -13.74 11.03 9.19
C MET A 124 -12.68 11.08 10.30
N LYS A 125 -12.48 10.01 11.08
CA LYS A 125 -11.34 9.91 12.01
C LYS A 125 -10.01 9.89 11.24
N VAL A 126 -9.92 9.11 10.17
CA VAL A 126 -8.73 9.06 9.28
C VAL A 126 -8.49 10.43 8.64
N VAL A 127 -9.52 11.06 8.09
CA VAL A 127 -9.45 12.40 7.48
C VAL A 127 -8.93 13.45 8.49
N LYS A 128 -9.43 13.41 9.72
CA LYS A 128 -8.97 14.30 10.79
C LYS A 128 -7.53 14.04 11.19
N LEU A 129 -7.13 12.77 11.36
CA LEU A 129 -5.74 12.39 11.66
C LEU A 129 -4.77 12.92 10.59
N LEU A 130 -5.19 12.89 9.32
CA LEU A 130 -4.39 13.31 8.18
C LEU A 130 -4.52 14.82 7.84
N GLY A 131 -5.33 15.58 8.59
CA GLY A 131 -5.53 17.02 8.39
C GLY A 131 -6.16 17.37 7.05
N LEU A 132 -7.16 16.60 6.62
CA LEU A 132 -7.83 16.74 5.31
C LEU A 132 -9.28 17.28 5.40
N GLU A 133 -9.77 17.67 6.61
CA GLU A 133 -11.18 18.05 6.83
C GLU A 133 -11.67 19.15 5.91
N GLY A 134 -10.84 20.18 5.66
CA GLY A 134 -11.18 21.30 4.78
C GLY A 134 -10.92 21.06 3.29
N LYS A 135 -10.64 19.81 2.87
CA LYS A 135 -10.21 19.49 1.50
C LYS A 135 -11.07 18.43 0.81
N LEU A 136 -12.11 17.92 1.48
CA LEU A 136 -12.88 16.77 0.99
C LEU A 136 -13.51 16.99 -0.39
N ASP A 137 -13.93 18.21 -0.71
CA ASP A 137 -14.55 18.57 -1.98
C ASP A 137 -13.53 19.08 -3.03
N SER A 138 -12.25 19.14 -2.69
CA SER A 138 -11.19 19.58 -3.60
C SER A 138 -10.83 18.47 -4.59
N LEU A 139 -10.42 18.86 -5.80
CA LEU A 139 -9.81 17.94 -6.76
C LEU A 139 -8.30 17.77 -6.48
N PRO A 140 -7.68 16.64 -6.83
CA PRO A 140 -6.25 16.39 -6.62
C PRO A 140 -5.34 17.49 -7.15
N GLY A 141 -5.65 18.09 -8.30
CA GLY A 141 -4.86 19.17 -8.90
C GLY A 141 -4.81 20.48 -8.09
N HIS A 142 -5.68 20.63 -7.09
CA HIS A 142 -5.69 21.78 -6.18
C HIS A 142 -4.97 21.51 -4.85
N LEU A 143 -4.28 20.38 -4.73
CA LEU A 143 -3.59 19.94 -3.54
C LEU A 143 -2.06 20.00 -3.70
N SER A 144 -1.33 20.33 -2.64
CA SER A 144 0.12 20.13 -2.61
C SER A 144 0.48 18.64 -2.67
N GLY A 145 1.72 18.30 -3.05
CA GLY A 145 2.19 16.92 -3.09
C GLY A 145 1.98 16.18 -1.76
N GLY A 146 2.31 16.81 -0.64
CA GLY A 146 2.08 16.25 0.69
C GLY A 146 0.60 16.03 1.02
N GLN A 147 -0.29 16.92 0.55
CA GLN A 147 -1.73 16.72 0.70
C GLN A 147 -2.23 15.55 -0.17
N GLN A 148 -1.76 15.45 -1.41
CA GLN A 148 -2.08 14.32 -2.30
C GLN A 148 -1.63 12.99 -1.68
N GLN A 149 -0.44 12.95 -1.08
CA GLN A 149 0.06 11.76 -0.39
C GLN A 149 -0.82 11.40 0.82
N ARG A 150 -1.24 12.38 1.60
CA ARG A 150 -2.19 12.15 2.72
C ARG A 150 -3.52 11.59 2.24
N VAL A 151 -4.02 12.03 1.08
CA VAL A 151 -5.23 11.45 0.44
C VAL A 151 -4.98 10.00 0.02
N ALA A 152 -3.82 9.68 -0.55
CA ALA A 152 -3.46 8.31 -0.90
C ALA A 152 -3.39 7.40 0.33
N ILE A 153 -2.86 7.89 1.46
CA ILE A 153 -2.86 7.18 2.75
C ILE A 153 -4.30 7.00 3.26
N ALA A 154 -5.14 8.04 3.22
CA ALA A 154 -6.53 7.94 3.62
C ALA A 154 -7.30 6.89 2.81
N ARG A 155 -7.09 6.87 1.50
CA ARG A 155 -7.66 5.86 0.59
C ARG A 155 -7.21 4.44 0.95
N ALA A 156 -5.92 4.27 1.25
CA ALA A 156 -5.37 2.97 1.64
C ALA A 156 -6.01 2.47 2.96
N LEU A 157 -6.26 3.35 3.92
CA LEU A 157 -6.87 3.04 5.22
C LEU A 157 -8.39 2.82 5.15
N ALA A 158 -9.07 3.42 4.17
CA ALA A 158 -10.54 3.45 4.12
C ALA A 158 -11.20 2.06 4.12
N ALA A 159 -10.54 1.08 3.50
CA ALA A 159 -11.01 -0.31 3.45
C ALA A 159 -10.68 -1.12 4.72
N LYS A 160 -10.05 -0.52 5.74
CA LYS A 160 -9.57 -1.20 6.96
C LYS A 160 -8.71 -2.43 6.61
N PRO A 161 -7.66 -2.28 5.80
CA PRO A 161 -6.88 -3.41 5.31
C PRO A 161 -6.11 -4.10 6.44
N ALA A 162 -5.73 -5.36 6.23
CA ALA A 162 -4.89 -6.10 7.16
C ALA A 162 -3.44 -5.60 7.17
N ILE A 163 -2.97 -5.05 6.03
CA ILE A 163 -1.62 -4.50 5.87
C ILE A 163 -1.62 -3.31 4.91
N ILE A 164 -0.73 -2.35 5.16
CA ILE A 164 -0.43 -1.26 4.22
C ILE A 164 0.97 -1.47 3.67
N LEU A 165 1.08 -1.45 2.35
CA LEU A 165 2.34 -1.49 1.61
C LEU A 165 2.61 -0.10 1.01
N ALA A 166 3.72 0.51 1.40
CA ALA A 166 4.10 1.84 0.94
C ALA A 166 5.42 1.78 0.16
N ASP A 167 5.37 2.12 -1.13
CA ASP A 167 6.54 2.17 -2.01
C ASP A 167 6.99 3.62 -2.17
N GLU A 168 8.13 3.94 -1.58
CA GLU A 168 8.73 5.28 -1.55
C GLU A 168 7.71 6.40 -1.25
N PRO A 169 6.93 6.32 -0.13
CA PRO A 169 5.80 7.21 0.12
C PRO A 169 6.19 8.68 0.30
N THR A 170 7.48 8.99 0.34
CA THR A 170 8.03 10.33 0.49
C THR A 170 8.93 10.75 -0.67
N GLY A 171 9.11 9.92 -1.70
CA GLY A 171 10.09 10.13 -2.77
C GLY A 171 9.87 11.41 -3.60
N ASN A 172 8.66 11.98 -3.61
CA ASN A 172 8.32 13.21 -4.33
C ASN A 172 8.08 14.41 -3.39
N LEU A 173 8.50 14.32 -2.13
CA LEU A 173 8.24 15.33 -1.11
C LEU A 173 9.55 15.97 -0.60
N ASP A 174 9.46 17.21 -0.14
CA ASP A 174 10.55 17.84 0.62
C ASP A 174 10.74 17.17 1.99
N SER A 175 11.90 17.38 2.61
CA SER A 175 12.30 16.69 3.84
C SER A 175 11.30 16.88 4.98
N ARG A 176 10.76 18.10 5.18
CA ARG A 176 9.81 18.39 6.27
C ARG A 176 8.48 17.66 6.04
N THR A 177 7.97 17.73 4.82
CA THR A 177 6.73 17.03 4.44
C THR A 177 6.91 15.50 4.52
N SER A 178 8.12 15.01 4.20
CA SER A 178 8.48 13.60 4.32
C SER A 178 8.39 13.11 5.77
N ASP A 179 8.96 13.85 6.73
CA ASP A 179 8.90 13.53 8.15
C ASP A 179 7.45 13.50 8.65
N ASP A 180 6.65 14.50 8.25
CA ASP A 180 5.22 14.55 8.58
C ASP A 180 4.46 13.32 8.06
N VAL A 181 4.67 12.94 6.80
CA VAL A 181 4.00 11.79 6.17
C VAL A 181 4.43 10.48 6.82
N MET A 182 5.72 10.30 7.12
CA MET A 182 6.22 9.10 7.81
C MET A 182 5.66 9.00 9.24
N GLY A 183 5.59 10.13 9.95
CA GLY A 183 4.96 10.20 11.27
C GLY A 183 3.47 9.79 11.22
N LEU A 184 2.73 10.26 10.22
CA LEU A 184 1.31 9.89 10.02
C LEU A 184 1.12 8.41 9.69
N LEU A 185 1.97 7.82 8.85
CA LEU A 185 1.96 6.38 8.58
C LEU A 185 2.23 5.56 9.85
N GLN A 186 3.21 5.97 10.65
CA GLN A 186 3.54 5.32 11.90
C GLN A 186 2.42 5.46 12.95
N MET A 187 1.78 6.62 13.04
CA MET A 187 0.61 6.81 13.90
C MET A 187 -0.57 5.95 13.45
N SER A 188 -0.82 5.88 12.13
CA SER A 188 -1.90 5.06 11.57
C SER A 188 -1.76 3.58 11.92
N SER A 189 -0.54 3.04 11.95
CA SER A 189 -0.28 1.63 12.30
C SER A 189 -0.53 1.31 13.79
N ARG A 190 -0.63 2.34 14.64
CA ARG A 190 -0.93 2.18 16.09
C ARG A 190 -2.40 2.39 16.41
N GLU A 191 -3.10 3.19 15.60
CA GLU A 191 -4.49 3.58 15.82
C GLU A 191 -5.47 2.62 15.12
N PHE A 192 -5.08 2.03 14.02
CA PHE A 192 -5.93 1.22 13.13
C PHE A 192 -5.32 -0.17 12.87
#